data_b364b4ec4e3eef54abda2e2b1f92432a
#
_entry.id   b364b4ec4e3eef54abda2e2b1f92432a
#
_cell.length_a   1.000
_cell.length_b   1.000
_cell.length_c   1.000
_cell.angle_alpha   90.00
_cell.angle_beta   90.00
_cell.angle_gamma   90.00
#
_symmetry.space_group_name_H-M   'P 1'
#
loop_
_entity.id
_entity.type
_entity.pdbx_description
1 polymer ?
#
loop_
_entity_poly.entity_id
_entity_poly.type
_entity_poly.pdbx_seq_one_letter_code
_entity_poly.pdbx_strand_id
1 'polypeptide(L)'
;MTEESWPPLIIVVGAGGVGKTTLAASLGLLSAEQAKDTLVMTFDPSLRLKDALGVGDEAKSEEVEVTGHLWASLLDAKQTFDQLVERYSPDERARDRILHNRYYNQLAGGLAGILEYMAVERLFEVSESGRFQRVVLDTPPTRQALDFLEAPTRIVGFLDSGALRLALRPWFDAKGQLRPTARLGRLGRRFESYLDEVVGLDLLREMVEFFQAFAPLFDGFRERAGQVEKLLRSSSTLFVLVAGPGEEKIPDALFFARRLRDTGYKLGPIVVNRMHPPVEGYQPSSELAAGEADGLDLFHWLGERDARGFQELGQLVGEDHPLVGLPLLEQEPSDIHTLRELARQFQARLHESVETNRSGS
;
A
#
# COMPACT_ATOMS: atom_id res chain seq x y z
N MET A 1 -17.33 14.28 -9.27
CA MET A 1 -16.67 13.10 -9.90
C MET A 1 -17.44 11.88 -9.47
N THR A 2 -18.11 11.17 -10.36
CA THR A 2 -18.83 9.93 -10.03
C THR A 2 -17.87 8.75 -10.15
N GLU A 3 -18.10 7.67 -9.42
CA GLU A 3 -17.25 6.47 -9.44
C GLU A 3 -17.20 5.79 -10.81
N GLU A 4 -18.19 6.00 -11.66
CA GLU A 4 -18.18 5.54 -13.06
C GLU A 4 -17.02 6.14 -13.87
N SER A 5 -16.62 7.38 -13.53
CA SER A 5 -15.52 8.11 -14.15
C SER A 5 -14.16 7.86 -13.50
N TRP A 6 -14.08 6.99 -12.50
CA TRP A 6 -12.82 6.71 -11.82
C TRP A 6 -11.85 5.97 -12.73
N PRO A 7 -10.54 6.26 -12.58
CA PRO A 7 -9.51 5.63 -13.40
C PRO A 7 -9.35 4.13 -13.09
N PRO A 8 -8.64 3.41 -13.96
CA PRO A 8 -8.41 1.97 -13.81
C PRO A 8 -7.74 1.56 -12.50
N LEU A 9 -6.91 2.42 -11.91
CA LEU A 9 -6.20 2.11 -10.67
C LEU A 9 -6.69 2.99 -9.53
N ILE A 10 -7.14 2.36 -8.45
CA ILE A 10 -7.56 3.00 -7.20
C ILE A 10 -6.65 2.50 -6.08
N ILE A 11 -6.05 3.42 -5.34
CA ILE A 11 -5.16 3.10 -4.22
C ILE A 11 -5.78 3.65 -2.94
N VAL A 12 -6.13 2.76 -2.01
CA VAL A 12 -6.74 3.12 -0.73
C VAL A 12 -5.64 3.30 0.31
N VAL A 13 -5.52 4.51 0.85
CA VAL A 13 -4.49 4.89 1.81
C VAL A 13 -5.11 5.44 3.10
N GLY A 14 -4.36 5.44 4.19
CA GLY A 14 -4.83 6.00 5.47
C GLY A 14 -4.20 5.34 6.68
N ALA A 15 -4.55 5.82 7.87
CA ALA A 15 -4.04 5.33 9.15
C ALA A 15 -4.37 3.84 9.43
N GLY A 16 -3.70 3.26 10.42
CA GLY A 16 -4.01 1.90 10.90
C GLY A 16 -5.41 1.84 11.52
N GLY A 17 -6.16 0.77 11.23
CA GLY A 17 -7.46 0.52 11.88
C GLY A 17 -8.64 1.36 11.40
N VAL A 18 -8.46 2.25 10.41
CA VAL A 18 -9.56 3.11 9.91
C VAL A 18 -10.52 2.43 8.93
N GLY A 19 -10.27 1.16 8.55
CA GLY A 19 -11.14 0.40 7.65
C GLY A 19 -10.76 0.46 6.18
N LYS A 20 -9.48 0.69 5.84
CA LYS A 20 -8.99 0.68 4.45
C LYS A 20 -9.34 -0.58 3.69
N THR A 21 -9.03 -1.74 4.26
CA THR A 21 -9.30 -3.06 3.65
C THR A 21 -10.77 -3.25 3.36
N THR A 22 -11.63 -2.90 4.32
CA THR A 22 -13.08 -2.97 4.18
C THR A 22 -13.57 -2.06 3.05
N LEU A 23 -13.08 -0.82 3.00
CA LEU A 23 -13.43 0.11 1.93
C LEU A 23 -12.89 -0.35 0.58
N ALA A 24 -11.65 -0.85 0.51
CA ALA A 24 -11.08 -1.38 -0.74
C ALA A 24 -11.91 -2.54 -1.31
N ALA A 25 -12.31 -3.49 -0.46
CA ALA A 25 -13.21 -4.58 -0.84
C ALA A 25 -14.56 -4.06 -1.33
N SER A 26 -15.15 -3.08 -0.64
CA SER A 26 -16.41 -2.45 -1.03
C SER A 26 -16.33 -1.71 -2.36
N LEU A 27 -15.23 -0.99 -2.62
CA LEU A 27 -14.98 -0.32 -3.92
C LEU A 27 -14.78 -1.33 -5.05
N GLY A 28 -14.15 -2.47 -4.76
CA GLY A 28 -14.02 -3.57 -5.70
C GLY A 28 -15.40 -4.14 -6.09
N LEU A 29 -16.25 -4.41 -5.12
CA LEU A 29 -17.62 -4.86 -5.33
C LEU A 29 -18.43 -3.85 -6.14
N LEU A 30 -18.37 -2.57 -5.79
CA LEU A 30 -19.06 -1.49 -6.51
C LEU A 30 -18.67 -1.45 -7.99
N SER A 31 -17.39 -1.63 -8.29
CA SER A 31 -16.89 -1.67 -9.66
C SER A 31 -17.33 -2.92 -10.41
N ALA A 32 -17.32 -4.08 -9.74
CA ALA A 32 -17.77 -5.35 -10.31
C ALA A 32 -19.28 -5.35 -10.62
N GLU A 33 -20.10 -4.69 -9.80
CA GLU A 33 -21.53 -4.51 -10.04
C GLU A 33 -21.82 -3.64 -11.29
N GLN A 34 -20.86 -2.83 -11.72
CA GLN A 34 -20.88 -2.11 -13.01
C GLN A 34 -20.38 -2.96 -14.19
N ALA A 35 -20.31 -4.29 -14.02
CA ALA A 35 -19.76 -5.24 -15.00
C ALA A 35 -18.33 -4.92 -15.47
N LYS A 36 -17.50 -4.36 -14.57
CA LYS A 36 -16.07 -4.14 -14.80
C LYS A 36 -15.28 -5.26 -14.15
N ASP A 37 -14.49 -5.97 -14.94
CA ASP A 37 -13.55 -6.95 -14.41
C ASP A 37 -12.57 -6.25 -13.45
N THR A 38 -12.74 -6.54 -12.17
CA THR A 38 -12.09 -5.80 -11.08
C THR A 38 -11.26 -6.73 -10.21
N LEU A 39 -10.02 -6.34 -9.94
CA LEU A 39 -9.15 -7.02 -8.99
C LEU A 39 -8.98 -6.17 -7.73
N VAL A 40 -9.23 -6.76 -6.56
CA VAL A 40 -8.83 -6.20 -5.27
C VAL A 40 -7.56 -6.88 -4.80
N MET A 41 -6.51 -6.09 -4.56
CA MET A 41 -5.21 -6.56 -4.09
C MET A 41 -4.90 -5.99 -2.73
N THR A 42 -4.25 -6.78 -1.87
CA THR A 42 -3.71 -6.28 -0.61
C THR A 42 -2.27 -6.71 -0.37
N PHE A 43 -1.52 -5.86 0.32
CA PHE A 43 -0.19 -6.18 0.86
C PHE A 43 -0.23 -6.34 2.38
N ASP A 44 -1.38 -6.19 2.99
CA ASP A 44 -1.51 -6.36 4.43
C ASP A 44 -1.39 -7.85 4.78
N PRO A 45 -0.38 -8.25 5.54
CA PRO A 45 -0.21 -9.64 5.96
C PRO A 45 -1.29 -10.09 6.94
N SER A 46 -2.15 -9.19 7.42
CA SER A 46 -3.22 -9.50 8.40
C SER A 46 -4.34 -10.37 7.85
N LEU A 47 -4.33 -10.71 6.55
CA LEU A 47 -5.33 -11.56 5.88
C LEU A 47 -6.78 -11.05 5.95
N ARG A 48 -7.01 -9.81 6.40
CA ARG A 48 -8.37 -9.25 6.53
C ARG A 48 -9.15 -9.24 5.23
N LEU A 49 -8.48 -8.99 4.10
CA LEU A 49 -9.12 -9.05 2.78
C LEU A 49 -9.56 -10.48 2.45
N LYS A 50 -8.73 -11.47 2.80
CA LYS A 50 -9.04 -12.89 2.64
C LYS A 50 -10.33 -13.24 3.36
N ASP A 51 -10.43 -12.86 4.64
CA ASP A 51 -11.59 -13.15 5.47
C ASP A 51 -12.84 -12.41 4.95
N ALA A 52 -12.70 -11.13 4.60
CA ALA A 52 -13.81 -10.30 4.13
C ALA A 52 -14.38 -10.74 2.77
N LEU A 53 -13.55 -11.27 1.87
CA LEU A 53 -13.97 -11.75 0.55
C LEU A 53 -14.17 -13.28 0.49
N GLY A 54 -13.89 -14.00 1.58
CA GLY A 54 -14.08 -15.45 1.67
C GLY A 54 -13.17 -16.27 0.75
N VAL A 55 -11.97 -15.76 0.43
CA VAL A 55 -11.00 -16.46 -0.44
C VAL A 55 -10.04 -17.33 0.37
N GLY A 56 -9.47 -18.35 -0.27
CA GLY A 56 -8.51 -19.27 0.35
C GLY A 56 -7.06 -18.80 0.26
N ASP A 57 -6.11 -19.69 0.60
CA ASP A 57 -4.66 -19.41 0.53
C ASP A 57 -4.13 -19.36 -0.90
N GLU A 58 -4.87 -19.88 -1.87
CA GLU A 58 -4.59 -19.79 -3.30
C GLU A 58 -4.47 -18.34 -3.78
N ALA A 59 -5.18 -17.41 -3.13
CA ALA A 59 -5.10 -15.97 -3.44
C ALA A 59 -3.72 -15.36 -3.19
N LYS A 60 -2.80 -16.05 -2.52
CA LYS A 60 -1.39 -15.63 -2.35
C LYS A 60 -0.57 -15.85 -3.61
N SER A 61 -0.95 -16.81 -4.43
CA SER A 61 -0.20 -17.23 -5.61
C SER A 61 -0.81 -16.75 -6.91
N GLU A 62 -2.12 -16.55 -6.94
CA GLU A 62 -2.88 -16.20 -8.15
C GLU A 62 -4.05 -15.27 -7.85
N GLU A 63 -4.66 -14.73 -8.89
CA GLU A 63 -5.91 -13.98 -8.78
C GLU A 63 -7.09 -14.96 -8.72
N VAL A 64 -7.78 -14.98 -7.58
CA VAL A 64 -8.91 -15.86 -7.32
C VAL A 64 -10.22 -15.12 -7.59
N GLU A 65 -11.11 -15.74 -8.35
CA GLU A 65 -12.46 -15.22 -8.57
C GLU A 65 -13.27 -15.31 -7.28
N VAL A 66 -13.83 -14.17 -6.86
CA VAL A 66 -14.70 -14.05 -5.68
C VAL A 66 -16.16 -14.19 -6.10
N THR A 67 -16.56 -13.40 -7.10
CA THR A 67 -17.91 -13.43 -7.67
C THR A 67 -17.95 -12.67 -9.00
N GLY A 68 -18.44 -13.30 -10.05
CA GLY A 68 -18.68 -12.69 -11.36
C GLY A 68 -17.50 -11.87 -11.89
N HIS A 69 -17.57 -10.56 -11.73
CA HIS A 69 -16.53 -9.61 -12.20
C HIS A 69 -15.56 -9.19 -11.09
N LEU A 70 -15.51 -9.89 -9.95
CA LEU A 70 -14.61 -9.56 -8.84
C LEU A 70 -13.60 -10.68 -8.61
N TRP A 71 -12.33 -10.29 -8.58
CA TRP A 71 -11.18 -11.13 -8.20
C TRP A 71 -10.48 -10.55 -6.99
N ALA A 72 -9.79 -11.41 -6.25
CA ALA A 72 -8.92 -11.02 -5.13
C ALA A 72 -7.53 -11.61 -5.29
N SER A 73 -6.51 -10.87 -4.83
CA SER A 73 -5.13 -11.34 -4.74
C SER A 73 -4.48 -10.82 -3.47
N LEU A 74 -3.76 -11.71 -2.78
CA LEU A 74 -2.94 -11.39 -1.63
C LEU A 74 -1.48 -11.39 -2.09
N LEU A 75 -0.78 -10.29 -1.91
CA LEU A 75 0.59 -10.24 -2.37
C LEU A 75 1.51 -11.07 -1.47
N ASP A 76 2.23 -12.01 -2.08
CA ASP A 76 3.44 -12.61 -1.53
C ASP A 76 4.68 -11.89 -2.13
N ALA A 77 5.31 -11.06 -1.32
CA ALA A 77 6.46 -10.28 -1.77
C ALA A 77 7.67 -11.15 -2.14
N LYS A 78 7.84 -12.29 -1.45
CA LYS A 78 8.91 -13.23 -1.81
C LYS A 78 8.65 -13.86 -3.16
N GLN A 79 7.44 -14.34 -3.39
CA GLN A 79 7.05 -14.93 -4.67
C GLN A 79 7.18 -13.93 -5.82
N THR A 80 6.75 -12.67 -5.61
CA THR A 80 6.91 -11.61 -6.60
C THR A 80 8.39 -11.37 -6.92
N PHE A 81 9.24 -11.39 -5.90
CA PHE A 81 10.68 -11.21 -6.10
C PHE A 81 11.30 -12.41 -6.83
N ASP A 82 10.90 -13.64 -6.49
CA ASP A 82 11.33 -14.86 -7.20
C ASP A 82 10.95 -14.75 -8.69
N GLN A 83 9.74 -14.36 -9.02
CA GLN A 83 9.26 -14.16 -10.40
C GLN A 83 10.06 -13.07 -11.15
N LEU A 84 10.43 -11.97 -10.47
CA LEU A 84 11.27 -10.95 -11.07
C LEU A 84 12.67 -11.47 -11.37
N VAL A 85 13.27 -12.21 -10.44
CA VAL A 85 14.56 -12.85 -10.65
C VAL A 85 14.49 -13.83 -11.81
N GLU A 86 13.43 -14.64 -11.91
CA GLU A 86 13.22 -15.56 -13.03
C GLU A 86 13.11 -14.83 -14.38
N ARG A 87 12.35 -13.73 -14.41
CA ARG A 87 12.09 -12.95 -15.64
C ARG A 87 13.31 -12.21 -16.17
N TYR A 88 14.10 -11.62 -15.26
CA TYR A 88 15.19 -10.69 -15.63
C TYR A 88 16.59 -11.31 -15.54
N SER A 89 16.72 -12.55 -15.06
CA SER A 89 18.02 -13.22 -15.05
C SER A 89 18.48 -13.50 -16.48
N PRO A 90 19.75 -13.19 -16.80
CA PRO A 90 20.28 -13.38 -18.15
C PRO A 90 20.36 -14.85 -18.57
N ASP A 91 20.47 -15.78 -17.62
CA ASP A 91 20.51 -17.22 -17.83
C ASP A 91 20.06 -17.98 -16.57
N GLU A 92 19.79 -19.28 -16.72
CA GLU A 92 19.37 -20.16 -15.63
C GLU A 92 20.40 -20.24 -14.49
N ARG A 93 21.70 -20.18 -14.80
CA ARG A 93 22.76 -20.23 -13.77
C ARG A 93 22.79 -18.96 -12.91
N ALA A 94 22.52 -17.81 -13.51
CA ALA A 94 22.38 -16.55 -12.78
C ALA A 94 21.15 -16.59 -11.88
N ARG A 95 20.00 -17.02 -12.40
CA ARG A 95 18.77 -17.25 -11.66
C ARG A 95 19.01 -18.14 -10.44
N ASP A 96 19.53 -19.34 -10.66
CA ASP A 96 19.74 -20.33 -9.62
C ASP A 96 20.71 -19.86 -8.54
N ARG A 97 21.77 -19.12 -8.92
CA ARG A 97 22.68 -18.50 -7.95
C ARG A 97 22.01 -17.48 -7.05
N ILE A 98 21.04 -16.71 -7.58
CA ILE A 98 20.29 -15.72 -6.79
C ILE A 98 19.29 -16.42 -5.88
N LEU A 99 18.42 -17.28 -6.44
CA LEU A 99 17.33 -17.91 -5.70
C LEU A 99 17.82 -18.85 -4.58
N HIS A 100 18.97 -19.51 -4.77
CA HIS A 100 19.58 -20.39 -3.77
C HIS A 100 20.57 -19.69 -2.84
N ASN A 101 20.78 -18.38 -3.01
CA ASN A 101 21.67 -17.63 -2.12
C ASN A 101 21.02 -17.47 -0.75
N ARG A 102 21.78 -17.77 0.31
CA ARG A 102 21.31 -17.68 1.70
C ARG A 102 20.81 -16.27 2.08
N TYR A 103 21.51 -15.25 1.61
CA TYR A 103 21.15 -13.85 1.90
C TYR A 103 19.98 -13.37 1.07
N TYR A 104 19.79 -13.90 -0.13
CA TYR A 104 18.59 -13.64 -0.91
C TYR A 104 17.32 -13.92 -0.09
N ASN A 105 17.25 -15.09 0.53
CA ASN A 105 16.09 -15.47 1.34
C ASN A 105 15.91 -14.59 2.58
N GLN A 106 17.02 -14.13 3.19
CA GLN A 106 16.97 -13.18 4.32
C GLN A 106 16.59 -11.76 3.86
N LEU A 107 17.11 -11.31 2.71
CA LEU A 107 16.81 -10.02 2.12
C LEU A 107 15.38 -9.96 1.58
N ALA A 108 14.94 -10.99 0.86
CA ALA A 108 13.59 -11.08 0.32
C ALA A 108 12.50 -11.12 1.41
N GLY A 109 12.86 -11.57 2.63
CA GLY A 109 11.93 -11.65 3.76
C GLY A 109 12.04 -10.54 4.79
N GLY A 110 13.07 -9.67 4.75
CA GLY A 110 13.36 -8.79 5.89
C GLY A 110 13.89 -7.38 5.60
N LEU A 111 14.27 -7.05 4.38
CA LEU A 111 14.74 -5.69 4.09
C LEU A 111 13.57 -4.73 3.86
N ALA A 112 13.43 -3.76 4.75
CA ALA A 112 12.51 -2.65 4.57
C ALA A 112 12.78 -1.95 3.22
N GLY A 113 11.73 -1.77 2.42
CA GLY A 113 11.78 -1.17 1.08
C GLY A 113 11.76 -2.18 -0.08
N ILE A 114 12.22 -3.41 0.11
CA ILE A 114 12.11 -4.45 -0.93
C ILE A 114 10.67 -4.99 -1.00
N LEU A 115 10.06 -5.24 0.14
CA LEU A 115 8.68 -5.72 0.20
C LEU A 115 7.71 -4.71 -0.43
N GLU A 116 7.89 -3.44 -0.11
CA GLU A 116 7.10 -2.34 -0.66
C GLU A 116 7.34 -2.19 -2.17
N TYR A 117 8.57 -2.37 -2.65
CA TYR A 117 8.86 -2.35 -4.07
C TYR A 117 8.24 -3.54 -4.81
N MET A 118 8.31 -4.75 -4.27
CA MET A 118 7.66 -5.93 -4.87
C MET A 118 6.16 -5.74 -5.01
N ALA A 119 5.57 -5.10 -4.03
CA ALA A 119 4.17 -4.73 -4.05
C ALA A 119 3.82 -3.80 -5.22
N VAL A 120 4.62 -2.77 -5.43
CA VAL A 120 4.42 -1.82 -6.53
C VAL A 120 4.69 -2.47 -7.89
N GLU A 121 5.67 -3.35 -7.96
CA GLU A 121 5.99 -4.11 -9.16
C GLU A 121 4.84 -5.03 -9.58
N ARG A 122 4.25 -5.76 -8.61
CA ARG A 122 3.09 -6.61 -8.89
C ARG A 122 1.89 -5.78 -9.35
N LEU A 123 1.65 -4.64 -8.70
CA LEU A 123 0.62 -3.71 -9.11
C LEU A 123 0.80 -3.25 -10.56
N PHE A 124 2.02 -2.88 -10.93
CA PHE A 124 2.35 -2.47 -12.28
C PHE A 124 2.12 -3.61 -13.28
N GLU A 125 2.60 -4.82 -12.97
CA GLU A 125 2.42 -5.99 -13.81
C GLU A 125 0.94 -6.28 -14.07
N VAL A 126 0.11 -6.26 -13.03
CA VAL A 126 -1.33 -6.47 -13.15
C VAL A 126 -1.98 -5.36 -13.98
N SER A 127 -1.60 -4.10 -13.74
CA SER A 127 -2.14 -2.97 -14.50
C SER A 127 -1.79 -3.03 -15.98
N GLU A 128 -0.58 -3.45 -16.34
CA GLU A 128 -0.14 -3.60 -17.73
C GLU A 128 -0.70 -4.86 -18.41
N SER A 129 -1.15 -5.85 -17.65
CA SER A 129 -1.70 -7.09 -18.22
C SER A 129 -2.97 -6.84 -19.05
N GLY A 130 -3.69 -5.76 -18.77
CA GLY A 130 -4.97 -5.44 -19.40
C GLY A 130 -6.09 -6.43 -19.09
N ARG A 131 -5.86 -7.38 -18.18
CA ARG A 131 -6.84 -8.39 -17.79
C ARG A 131 -8.00 -7.78 -17.00
N PHE A 132 -7.70 -6.79 -16.16
CA PHE A 132 -8.68 -6.13 -15.31
C PHE A 132 -8.93 -4.71 -15.76
N GLN A 133 -10.19 -4.33 -15.85
CA GLN A 133 -10.61 -2.96 -16.18
C GLN A 133 -10.43 -2.03 -14.98
N ARG A 134 -10.40 -2.60 -13.77
CA ARG A 134 -10.12 -1.88 -12.53
C ARG A 134 -9.28 -2.71 -11.57
N VAL A 135 -8.34 -2.04 -10.92
CA VAL A 135 -7.55 -2.60 -9.83
C VAL A 135 -7.74 -1.71 -8.61
N VAL A 136 -8.14 -2.29 -7.49
CA VAL A 136 -8.24 -1.61 -6.20
C VAL A 136 -7.17 -2.15 -5.28
N LEU A 137 -6.27 -1.28 -4.86
CA LEU A 137 -5.16 -1.63 -3.99
C LEU A 137 -5.45 -1.21 -2.56
N ASP A 138 -5.48 -2.18 -1.64
CA ASP A 138 -5.46 -1.97 -0.20
C ASP A 138 -4.02 -1.86 0.28
N THR A 139 -3.68 -0.73 0.91
CA THR A 139 -2.31 -0.48 1.38
C THR A 139 -2.14 -0.78 2.87
N PRO A 140 -0.91 -1.12 3.32
CA PRO A 140 -0.60 -1.24 4.73
C PRO A 140 -0.85 0.05 5.52
N PRO A 141 -0.85 0.02 6.86
CA PRO A 141 -1.09 1.21 7.67
C PRO A 141 0.00 2.28 7.53
N THR A 142 -0.40 3.52 7.50
CA THR A 142 0.23 4.84 7.48
C THR A 142 1.65 5.03 6.95
N ARG A 143 2.65 4.75 7.75
CA ARG A 143 4.04 5.03 7.36
C ARG A 143 4.49 4.12 6.24
N GLN A 144 4.08 2.85 6.31
CA GLN A 144 4.38 1.85 5.28
C GLN A 144 3.69 2.16 3.93
N ALA A 145 2.49 2.79 3.94
CA ALA A 145 1.85 3.23 2.70
C ALA A 145 2.65 4.33 1.98
N LEU A 146 3.28 5.24 2.73
CA LEU A 146 4.17 6.25 2.14
C LEU A 146 5.50 5.64 1.70
N ASP A 147 6.04 4.71 2.49
CA ASP A 147 7.23 3.95 2.14
C ASP A 147 7.02 3.15 0.85
N PHE A 148 5.83 2.56 0.69
CA PHE A 148 5.40 1.91 -0.54
C PHE A 148 5.43 2.86 -1.74
N LEU A 149 4.86 4.06 -1.63
CA LEU A 149 4.84 5.04 -2.71
C LEU A 149 6.24 5.57 -3.08
N GLU A 150 7.16 5.59 -2.13
CA GLU A 150 8.54 6.01 -2.31
C GLU A 150 9.48 4.85 -2.68
N ALA A 151 9.02 3.61 -2.58
CA ALA A 151 9.85 2.43 -2.81
C ALA A 151 10.55 2.43 -4.18
N PRO A 152 9.91 2.79 -5.32
CA PRO A 152 10.59 2.88 -6.60
C PRO A 152 11.77 3.86 -6.57
N THR A 153 11.56 5.06 -6.04
CA THR A 153 12.60 6.09 -5.94
C THR A 153 13.74 5.67 -5.00
N ARG A 154 13.42 5.02 -3.88
CA ARG A 154 14.41 4.51 -2.92
C ARG A 154 15.27 3.40 -3.52
N ILE A 155 14.67 2.45 -4.25
CA ILE A 155 15.40 1.38 -4.94
C ILE A 155 16.35 1.98 -5.99
N VAL A 156 15.88 2.90 -6.83
CA VAL A 156 16.75 3.59 -7.80
C VAL A 156 17.87 4.32 -7.08
N GLY A 157 17.57 5.09 -6.04
CA GLY A 157 18.57 5.79 -5.23
C GLY A 157 19.61 4.85 -4.58
N PHE A 158 19.17 3.68 -4.12
CA PHE A 158 20.06 2.65 -3.59
C PHE A 158 20.96 2.07 -4.68
N LEU A 159 20.40 1.70 -5.83
CA LEU A 159 21.16 1.15 -6.96
C LEU A 159 22.11 2.16 -7.57
N ASP A 160 21.76 3.44 -7.58
CA ASP A 160 22.59 4.55 -8.06
C ASP A 160 23.61 5.04 -7.01
N SER A 161 23.46 4.60 -5.76
CA SER A 161 24.31 5.10 -4.69
C SER A 161 25.76 4.74 -4.96
N GLY A 162 26.62 5.77 -5.00
CA GLY A 162 28.07 5.58 -5.03
C GLY A 162 28.58 4.77 -3.84
N ALA A 163 27.81 4.69 -2.76
CA ALA A 163 28.11 3.89 -1.56
C ALA A 163 28.16 2.39 -1.88
N LEU A 164 27.19 1.85 -2.64
CA LEU A 164 27.22 0.45 -3.07
C LEU A 164 28.42 0.19 -3.98
N ARG A 165 28.64 1.07 -4.99
CA ARG A 165 29.82 0.98 -5.87
C ARG A 165 31.13 1.14 -5.10
N LEU A 166 31.18 2.04 -4.12
CA LEU A 166 32.38 2.28 -3.30
C LEU A 166 32.65 1.10 -2.36
N ALA A 167 31.61 0.53 -1.75
CA ALA A 167 31.72 -0.64 -0.88
C ALA A 167 32.16 -1.89 -1.65
N LEU A 168 31.73 -2.04 -2.89
CA LEU A 168 32.08 -3.19 -3.75
C LEU A 168 33.40 -2.98 -4.53
N ARG A 169 33.82 -1.72 -4.76
CA ARG A 169 35.01 -1.37 -5.55
C ARG A 169 36.32 -2.02 -5.10
N PRO A 170 36.61 -2.20 -3.80
CA PRO A 170 37.84 -2.88 -3.37
C PRO A 170 37.90 -4.35 -3.78
N TRP A 171 36.75 -4.96 -3.96
CA TRP A 171 36.59 -6.40 -4.21
C TRP A 171 36.51 -6.76 -5.69
N PHE A 172 36.30 -5.77 -6.58
CA PHE A 172 36.18 -5.97 -8.02
C PHE A 172 37.28 -5.28 -8.81
N ASP A 173 37.67 -5.89 -9.93
CA ASP A 173 38.48 -5.25 -10.94
C ASP A 173 37.62 -4.41 -11.90
N ALA A 174 38.24 -3.73 -12.85
CA ALA A 174 37.58 -2.93 -13.87
C ALA A 174 36.65 -3.77 -14.81
N LYS A 175 36.74 -5.08 -14.75
CA LYS A 175 35.95 -6.04 -15.53
C LYS A 175 34.85 -6.70 -14.68
N GLY A 176 34.65 -6.27 -13.43
CA GLY A 176 33.66 -6.84 -12.53
C GLY A 176 34.04 -8.22 -11.96
N GLN A 177 35.30 -8.66 -12.06
CA GLN A 177 35.78 -9.90 -11.49
C GLN A 177 36.34 -9.70 -10.09
N LEU A 178 36.13 -10.67 -9.18
CA LEU A 178 36.69 -10.66 -7.82
C LEU A 178 38.22 -10.52 -7.89
N ARG A 179 38.74 -9.49 -7.23
CA ARG A 179 40.20 -9.34 -7.08
C ARG A 179 40.71 -10.42 -6.13
N PRO A 180 41.69 -11.24 -6.53
CA PRO A 180 42.36 -12.13 -5.59
C PRO A 180 42.89 -11.36 -4.41
N THR A 181 42.57 -11.74 -3.18
CA THR A 181 42.97 -11.07 -1.92
C THR A 181 44.47 -10.93 -1.75
N ALA A 182 45.28 -11.66 -2.51
CA ALA A 182 46.73 -11.59 -2.53
C ALA A 182 47.37 -10.21 -2.92
N ARG A 183 46.55 -9.25 -3.44
CA ARG A 183 47.03 -7.92 -3.84
C ARG A 183 46.75 -6.82 -2.82
N LEU A 184 46.01 -7.10 -1.76
CA LEU A 184 45.87 -6.17 -0.62
C LEU A 184 47.10 -6.34 0.31
N GLY A 185 48.01 -5.38 0.31
CA GLY A 185 49.24 -5.41 1.11
C GLY A 185 48.95 -5.49 2.63
N ARG A 186 50.00 -5.31 3.49
CA ARG A 186 49.87 -5.44 4.96
C ARG A 186 48.72 -4.69 5.62
N LEU A 187 48.25 -3.58 5.03
CA LEU A 187 47.07 -2.83 5.47
C LEU A 187 45.75 -3.57 5.15
N GLY A 188 45.67 -4.24 4.01
CA GLY A 188 44.50 -5.03 3.63
C GLY A 188 44.30 -6.23 4.53
N ARG A 189 45.36 -6.92 4.94
CA ARG A 189 45.31 -8.03 5.89
C ARG A 189 44.84 -7.64 7.30
N ARG A 190 45.19 -6.46 7.76
CA ARG A 190 44.68 -5.94 9.05
C ARG A 190 43.21 -5.55 8.97
N PHE A 191 42.79 -5.02 7.83
CA PHE A 191 41.37 -4.70 7.59
C PHE A 191 40.54 -5.96 7.39
N GLU A 192 41.06 -6.98 6.70
CA GLU A 192 40.43 -8.30 6.61
C GLU A 192 40.25 -8.96 7.98
N SER A 193 41.28 -8.96 8.84
CA SER A 193 41.17 -9.54 10.17
C SER A 193 40.17 -8.82 11.08
N TYR A 194 40.07 -7.48 10.95
CA TYR A 194 39.06 -6.69 11.67
C TYR A 194 37.65 -6.94 11.15
N LEU A 195 37.49 -7.04 9.82
CA LEU A 195 36.20 -7.39 9.22
C LEU A 195 35.79 -8.84 9.51
N ASP A 196 36.73 -9.76 9.57
CA ASP A 196 36.49 -11.16 9.94
C ASP A 196 36.00 -11.28 11.41
N GLU A 197 36.55 -10.46 12.28
CA GLU A 197 36.21 -10.43 13.71
C GLU A 197 34.85 -9.76 13.97
N VAL A 198 34.43 -8.76 13.13
CA VAL A 198 33.22 -7.95 13.33
C VAL A 198 32.05 -8.42 12.46
N VAL A 199 32.28 -8.87 11.23
CA VAL A 199 31.22 -9.16 10.24
C VAL A 199 31.32 -10.58 9.69
N GLY A 200 32.49 -11.23 9.71
CA GLY A 200 32.79 -12.50 9.08
C GLY A 200 33.10 -12.36 7.58
N LEU A 201 34.27 -12.87 7.16
CA LEU A 201 34.68 -12.84 5.74
C LEU A 201 33.75 -13.63 4.83
N ASP A 202 33.14 -14.68 5.36
CA ASP A 202 32.19 -15.51 4.60
C ASP A 202 30.91 -14.73 4.28
N LEU A 203 30.41 -13.92 5.22
CA LEU A 203 29.29 -13.02 4.99
C LEU A 203 29.58 -12.04 3.87
N LEU A 204 30.76 -11.40 3.90
CA LEU A 204 31.15 -10.44 2.87
C LEU A 204 31.29 -11.09 1.49
N ARG A 205 31.87 -12.29 1.41
CA ARG A 205 31.97 -13.03 0.14
C ARG A 205 30.62 -13.36 -0.43
N GLU A 206 29.72 -13.91 0.38
CA GLU A 206 28.38 -14.27 -0.06
C GLU A 206 27.57 -13.02 -0.46
N MET A 207 27.70 -11.91 0.24
CA MET A 207 27.11 -10.63 -0.17
C MET A 207 27.64 -10.15 -1.52
N VAL A 208 28.95 -10.24 -1.71
CA VAL A 208 29.60 -9.87 -2.98
C VAL A 208 29.09 -10.78 -4.12
N GLU A 209 29.03 -12.08 -3.90
CA GLU A 209 28.49 -13.05 -4.88
C GLU A 209 27.02 -12.75 -5.20
N PHE A 210 26.21 -12.42 -4.18
CA PHE A 210 24.83 -12.00 -4.38
C PHE A 210 24.74 -10.75 -5.26
N PHE A 211 25.45 -9.66 -4.92
CA PHE A 211 25.41 -8.45 -5.71
C PHE A 211 25.97 -8.61 -7.13
N GLN A 212 26.94 -9.48 -7.34
CA GLN A 212 27.42 -9.82 -8.69
C GLN A 212 26.34 -10.53 -9.51
N ALA A 213 25.69 -11.52 -8.91
CA ALA A 213 24.61 -12.24 -9.57
C ALA A 213 23.41 -11.32 -9.86
N PHE A 214 23.19 -10.32 -8.98
CA PHE A 214 22.06 -9.39 -9.09
C PHE A 214 22.34 -8.17 -9.98
N ALA A 215 23.63 -7.82 -10.21
CA ALA A 215 24.02 -6.65 -10.99
C ALA A 215 23.40 -6.56 -12.41
N PRO A 216 23.28 -7.66 -13.18
CA PRO A 216 22.63 -7.63 -14.47
C PRO A 216 21.15 -7.23 -14.44
N LEU A 217 20.50 -7.36 -13.28
CA LEU A 217 19.09 -7.02 -13.09
C LEU A 217 18.87 -5.52 -12.80
N PHE A 218 19.92 -4.78 -12.41
CA PHE A 218 19.81 -3.38 -11.96
C PHE A 218 19.18 -2.44 -12.99
N ASP A 219 19.54 -2.58 -14.25
CA ASP A 219 19.02 -1.72 -15.30
C ASP A 219 17.53 -1.98 -15.55
N GLY A 220 17.11 -3.24 -15.54
CA GLY A 220 15.71 -3.64 -15.62
C GLY A 220 14.89 -3.10 -14.42
N PHE A 221 15.40 -3.23 -13.20
CA PHE A 221 14.75 -2.68 -12.00
C PHE A 221 14.61 -1.16 -12.05
N ARG A 222 15.66 -0.46 -12.53
CA ARG A 222 15.62 1.00 -12.66
C ARG A 222 14.56 1.45 -13.68
N GLU A 223 14.52 0.81 -14.84
CA GLU A 223 13.54 1.10 -15.87
C GLU A 223 12.11 0.88 -15.36
N ARG A 224 11.87 -0.25 -14.72
CA ARG A 224 10.58 -0.61 -14.14
C ARG A 224 10.15 0.35 -13.03
N ALA A 225 11.04 0.70 -12.11
CA ALA A 225 10.77 1.67 -11.07
C ALA A 225 10.32 3.01 -11.64
N GLY A 226 10.95 3.46 -12.73
CA GLY A 226 10.53 4.66 -13.44
C GLY A 226 9.17 4.55 -14.11
N GLN A 227 8.81 3.39 -14.64
CA GLN A 227 7.49 3.13 -15.22
C GLN A 227 6.41 3.11 -14.15
N VAL A 228 6.67 2.46 -13.02
CA VAL A 228 5.78 2.46 -11.84
C VAL A 228 5.54 3.87 -11.32
N GLU A 229 6.59 4.68 -11.16
CA GLU A 229 6.45 6.06 -10.69
C GLU A 229 5.56 6.88 -11.65
N LYS A 230 5.71 6.68 -12.96
CA LYS A 230 4.84 7.31 -13.97
C LYS A 230 3.40 6.86 -13.83
N LEU A 231 3.14 5.56 -13.62
CA LEU A 231 1.79 5.02 -13.41
C LEU A 231 1.13 5.67 -12.20
N LEU A 232 1.82 5.71 -11.06
CA LEU A 232 1.30 6.28 -9.82
C LEU A 232 0.95 7.78 -9.93
N ARG A 233 1.68 8.53 -10.78
CA ARG A 233 1.44 9.97 -11.04
C ARG A 233 0.49 10.24 -12.20
N SER A 234 0.10 9.21 -12.92
CA SER A 234 -0.72 9.36 -14.12
C SER A 234 -2.18 9.66 -13.79
N SER A 235 -2.93 10.10 -14.79
CA SER A 235 -4.40 10.23 -14.71
C SER A 235 -5.12 8.88 -14.57
N SER A 236 -4.41 7.78 -14.80
CA SER A 236 -4.92 6.41 -14.64
C SER A 236 -4.94 5.94 -13.18
N THR A 237 -4.44 6.75 -12.23
CA THR A 237 -4.37 6.41 -10.80
C THR A 237 -5.13 7.44 -9.97
N LEU A 238 -5.92 6.97 -9.01
CA LEU A 238 -6.64 7.76 -8.03
C LEU A 238 -6.36 7.25 -6.61
N PHE A 239 -6.03 8.16 -5.71
CA PHE A 239 -5.86 7.84 -4.30
C PHE A 239 -7.14 8.17 -3.53
N VAL A 240 -7.62 7.21 -2.74
CA VAL A 240 -8.73 7.38 -1.81
C VAL A 240 -8.16 7.37 -0.40
N LEU A 241 -8.30 8.48 0.31
CA LEU A 241 -7.79 8.62 1.68
C LEU A 241 -8.88 8.23 2.68
N VAL A 242 -8.58 7.26 3.55
CA VAL A 242 -9.47 6.86 4.64
C VAL A 242 -8.94 7.39 5.97
N ALA A 243 -9.77 8.09 6.69
CA ALA A 243 -9.51 8.62 8.02
C ALA A 243 -10.50 8.04 9.03
N GLY A 244 -10.13 8.03 10.30
CA GLY A 244 -11.06 7.78 11.39
C GLY A 244 -11.83 9.03 11.76
N PRO A 245 -12.93 8.91 12.52
CA PRO A 245 -13.68 10.03 13.03
C PRO A 245 -12.96 10.70 14.20
N GLY A 246 -13.37 11.93 14.53
CA GLY A 246 -12.86 12.70 15.66
C GLY A 246 -11.68 13.62 15.31
N GLU A 247 -11.60 14.71 16.07
CA GLU A 247 -10.60 15.76 15.86
C GLU A 247 -9.17 15.26 15.97
N GLU A 248 -8.90 14.28 16.82
CA GLU A 248 -7.58 13.67 17.02
C GLU A 248 -7.03 12.92 15.79
N LYS A 249 -7.87 12.63 14.79
CA LYS A 249 -7.47 11.97 13.53
C LYS A 249 -7.18 12.96 12.39
N ILE A 250 -7.57 14.21 12.56
CA ILE A 250 -7.37 15.27 11.56
C ILE A 250 -5.88 15.44 11.19
N PRO A 251 -4.92 15.49 12.14
CA PRO A 251 -3.52 15.66 11.81
C PRO A 251 -2.98 14.57 10.88
N ASP A 252 -3.37 13.31 11.10
CA ASP A 252 -2.97 12.19 10.26
C ASP A 252 -3.57 12.33 8.84
N ALA A 253 -4.86 12.65 8.74
CA ALA A 253 -5.53 12.83 7.45
C ALA A 253 -4.89 13.97 6.64
N LEU A 254 -4.63 15.13 7.28
CA LEU A 254 -3.97 16.27 6.63
C LEU A 254 -2.53 15.95 6.22
N PHE A 255 -1.79 15.21 7.04
CA PHE A 255 -0.45 14.79 6.70
C PHE A 255 -0.44 13.96 5.42
N PHE A 256 -1.36 12.98 5.31
CA PHE A 256 -1.50 12.17 4.09
C PHE A 256 -1.92 13.00 2.88
N ALA A 257 -2.95 13.81 3.02
CA ALA A 257 -3.45 14.65 1.93
C ALA A 257 -2.35 15.59 1.39
N ARG A 258 -1.59 16.24 2.28
CA ARG A 258 -0.46 17.09 1.91
C ARG A 258 0.64 16.28 1.22
N ARG A 259 1.02 15.13 1.77
CA ARG A 259 2.08 14.29 1.20
C ARG A 259 1.73 13.80 -0.20
N LEU A 260 0.49 13.34 -0.43
CA LEU A 260 0.02 12.93 -1.76
C LEU A 260 0.09 14.09 -2.75
N ARG A 261 -0.36 15.27 -2.35
CA ARG A 261 -0.29 16.48 -3.17
C ARG A 261 1.14 16.89 -3.50
N ASP A 262 2.04 16.93 -2.50
CA ASP A 262 3.43 17.34 -2.66
C ASP A 262 4.21 16.40 -3.59
N THR A 263 3.83 15.12 -3.61
CA THR A 263 4.39 14.12 -4.53
C THR A 263 3.74 14.12 -5.92
N GLY A 264 2.68 14.93 -6.12
CA GLY A 264 1.97 15.03 -7.40
C GLY A 264 1.02 13.87 -7.67
N TYR A 265 0.60 13.14 -6.66
CA TYR A 265 -0.41 12.10 -6.77
C TYR A 265 -1.83 12.68 -6.76
N LYS A 266 -2.72 12.07 -7.54
CA LYS A 266 -4.10 12.53 -7.67
C LYS A 266 -4.93 12.02 -6.48
N LEU A 267 -5.17 12.90 -5.51
CA LEU A 267 -6.09 12.62 -4.41
C LEU A 267 -7.54 12.77 -4.91
N GLY A 268 -8.35 11.74 -4.65
CA GLY A 268 -9.79 11.72 -4.88
C GLY A 268 -10.55 12.02 -3.59
N PRO A 269 -11.61 11.24 -3.28
CA PRO A 269 -12.38 11.45 -2.07
C PRO A 269 -11.57 11.15 -0.81
N ILE A 270 -11.89 11.91 0.25
CA ILE A 270 -11.47 11.65 1.62
C ILE A 270 -12.66 11.03 2.35
N VAL A 271 -12.46 9.85 2.92
CA VAL A 271 -13.51 9.09 3.58
C VAL A 271 -13.27 9.06 5.07
N VAL A 272 -14.15 9.71 5.84
CA VAL A 272 -14.17 9.60 7.31
C VAL A 272 -15.06 8.40 7.66
N ASN A 273 -14.45 7.30 8.06
CA ASN A 273 -15.12 6.03 8.27
C ASN A 273 -15.42 5.79 9.75
N ARG A 274 -16.46 5.01 10.04
CA ARG A 274 -16.89 4.63 11.40
C ARG A 274 -17.36 5.81 12.24
N MET A 275 -18.06 6.75 11.64
CA MET A 275 -18.66 7.88 12.36
C MET A 275 -19.85 7.41 13.19
N HIS A 276 -19.91 7.81 14.44
CA HIS A 276 -21.10 7.59 15.25
C HIS A 276 -22.23 8.47 14.70
N PRO A 277 -23.41 7.89 14.46
CA PRO A 277 -24.55 8.69 14.02
C PRO A 277 -24.97 9.67 15.12
N PRO A 278 -25.39 10.90 14.76
CA PRO A 278 -25.96 11.81 15.74
C PRO A 278 -27.25 11.22 16.32
N VAL A 279 -27.45 11.38 17.61
CA VAL A 279 -28.70 10.98 18.27
C VAL A 279 -29.71 12.12 18.11
N GLU A 280 -30.58 11.99 17.10
CA GLU A 280 -31.60 13.00 16.83
C GLU A 280 -32.60 13.13 17.99
N GLY A 281 -32.92 14.36 18.37
CA GLY A 281 -33.94 14.64 19.42
C GLY A 281 -33.46 14.25 20.82
N TYR A 282 -32.19 13.97 21.04
CA TYR A 282 -31.66 13.69 22.38
C TYR A 282 -31.89 14.87 23.31
N GLN A 283 -32.55 14.62 24.43
CA GLN A 283 -32.61 15.51 25.56
C GLN A 283 -32.16 14.76 26.81
N PRO A 284 -31.22 15.30 27.59
CA PRO A 284 -30.81 14.72 28.86
C PRO A 284 -32.05 14.43 29.71
N SER A 285 -32.37 13.17 29.93
CA SER A 285 -33.55 12.77 30.68
C SER A 285 -33.17 12.48 32.12
N SER A 286 -33.77 13.19 33.05
CA SER A 286 -33.66 12.90 34.48
C SER A 286 -34.41 11.64 34.94
N GLU A 287 -35.13 10.98 34.02
CA GLU A 287 -36.03 9.84 34.32
C GLU A 287 -35.45 8.48 33.93
N LEU A 288 -34.31 8.45 33.21
CA LEU A 288 -33.65 7.19 32.84
C LEU A 288 -32.85 6.63 34.02
N ALA A 289 -32.80 5.29 34.16
CA ALA A 289 -31.92 4.65 35.12
C ALA A 289 -30.46 5.08 34.86
N ALA A 290 -29.66 5.33 35.90
CA ALA A 290 -28.34 5.96 35.78
C ALA A 290 -27.43 5.31 34.74
N GLY A 291 -27.47 3.97 34.56
CA GLY A 291 -26.67 3.27 33.55
C GLY A 291 -27.16 3.42 32.12
N GLU A 292 -28.45 3.65 31.87
CA GLU A 292 -29.01 3.88 30.54
C GLU A 292 -28.78 5.33 30.09
N ALA A 293 -28.88 6.29 31.02
CA ALA A 293 -28.56 7.69 30.75
C ALA A 293 -27.09 7.85 30.34
N ASP A 294 -26.17 7.23 31.06
CA ASP A 294 -24.73 7.28 30.77
C ASP A 294 -24.39 6.72 29.38
N GLY A 295 -25.09 5.66 28.95
CA GLY A 295 -24.88 5.07 27.60
C GLY A 295 -25.34 5.99 26.47
N LEU A 296 -26.55 6.58 26.57
CA LEU A 296 -27.10 7.49 25.57
C LEU A 296 -26.32 8.82 25.53
N ASP A 297 -25.93 9.33 26.70
CA ASP A 297 -25.07 10.53 26.79
C ASP A 297 -23.73 10.32 26.08
N LEU A 298 -23.11 9.16 26.27
CA LEU A 298 -21.87 8.79 25.61
C LEU A 298 -22.04 8.72 24.08
N PHE A 299 -23.11 8.05 23.60
CA PHE A 299 -23.38 7.95 22.18
C PHE A 299 -23.64 9.31 21.53
N HIS A 300 -24.42 10.15 22.19
CA HIS A 300 -24.66 11.52 21.73
C HIS A 300 -23.35 12.32 21.65
N TRP A 301 -22.54 12.28 22.70
CA TRP A 301 -21.24 12.97 22.73
C TRP A 301 -20.31 12.46 21.62
N LEU A 302 -20.25 11.14 21.37
CA LEU A 302 -19.46 10.56 20.29
C LEU A 302 -19.93 11.05 18.92
N GLY A 303 -21.25 11.06 18.67
CA GLY A 303 -21.82 11.54 17.42
C GLY A 303 -21.51 13.02 17.16
N GLU A 304 -21.66 13.88 18.19
CA GLU A 304 -21.31 15.30 18.06
C GLU A 304 -19.82 15.56 17.87
N ARG A 305 -18.97 14.82 18.59
CA ARG A 305 -17.51 14.88 18.40
C ARG A 305 -17.12 14.51 16.97
N ASP A 306 -17.69 13.43 16.43
CA ASP A 306 -17.38 12.95 15.09
C ASP A 306 -17.89 13.92 14.02
N ALA A 307 -19.08 14.50 14.23
CA ALA A 307 -19.63 15.52 13.35
C ALA A 307 -18.78 16.81 13.32
N ARG A 308 -18.28 17.27 14.49
CA ARG A 308 -17.37 18.41 14.55
C ARG A 308 -16.05 18.11 13.83
N GLY A 309 -15.43 16.96 14.09
CA GLY A 309 -14.20 16.54 13.41
C GLY A 309 -14.37 16.45 11.89
N PHE A 310 -15.51 15.95 11.43
CA PHE A 310 -15.84 15.89 10.01
C PHE A 310 -15.94 17.30 9.40
N GLN A 311 -16.65 18.23 10.04
CA GLN A 311 -16.78 19.60 9.57
C GLN A 311 -15.43 20.34 9.56
N GLU A 312 -14.62 20.19 10.62
CA GLU A 312 -13.30 20.81 10.70
C GLU A 312 -12.37 20.28 9.61
N LEU A 313 -12.35 18.97 9.39
CA LEU A 313 -11.57 18.37 8.30
C LEU A 313 -12.01 18.93 6.94
N GLY A 314 -13.33 19.08 6.70
CA GLY A 314 -13.88 19.67 5.50
C GLY A 314 -13.38 21.10 5.26
N GLN A 315 -13.36 21.92 6.30
CA GLN A 315 -12.85 23.31 6.22
C GLN A 315 -11.34 23.34 5.89
N LEU A 316 -10.56 22.42 6.46
CA LEU A 316 -9.11 22.37 6.29
C LEU A 316 -8.67 21.79 4.95
N VAL A 317 -9.45 20.86 4.39
CA VAL A 317 -9.18 20.24 3.08
C VAL A 317 -9.68 21.11 1.93
N GLY A 318 -10.75 21.88 2.16
CA GLY A 318 -11.41 22.71 1.15
C GLY A 318 -12.30 21.92 0.20
N GLU A 319 -12.81 22.58 -0.82
CA GLU A 319 -13.77 22.01 -1.78
C GLU A 319 -13.12 21.18 -2.90
N ASP A 320 -11.78 21.12 -2.95
CA ASP A 320 -11.04 20.43 -4.01
C ASP A 320 -11.26 18.92 -4.00
N HIS A 321 -11.63 18.35 -2.84
CA HIS A 321 -11.80 16.91 -2.65
C HIS A 321 -13.17 16.59 -2.04
N PRO A 322 -13.94 15.65 -2.63
CA PRO A 322 -15.16 15.18 -1.99
C PRO A 322 -14.86 14.60 -0.61
N LEU A 323 -15.59 15.05 0.41
CA LEU A 323 -15.51 14.52 1.76
C LEU A 323 -16.72 13.63 2.02
N VAL A 324 -16.48 12.37 2.37
CA VAL A 324 -17.51 11.33 2.53
C VAL A 324 -17.49 10.82 3.96
N GLY A 325 -18.59 10.96 4.70
CA GLY A 325 -18.77 10.38 6.03
C GLY A 325 -19.47 9.03 5.94
N LEU A 326 -18.87 7.95 6.45
CA LEU A 326 -19.50 6.64 6.56
C LEU A 326 -19.82 6.32 8.00
N PRO A 327 -21.03 5.84 8.30
CA PRO A 327 -21.44 5.56 9.66
C PRO A 327 -20.73 4.33 10.23
N LEU A 328 -20.61 4.27 11.52
CA LEU A 328 -20.31 3.06 12.24
C LEU A 328 -21.47 2.07 12.05
N LEU A 329 -21.18 0.91 11.47
CA LEU A 329 -22.18 -0.13 11.27
C LEU A 329 -22.34 -0.95 12.56
N GLU A 330 -23.53 -1.50 12.77
CA GLU A 330 -23.82 -2.38 13.92
C GLU A 330 -22.93 -3.62 13.95
N GLN A 331 -22.59 -4.14 12.78
CA GLN A 331 -21.68 -5.27 12.61
C GLN A 331 -20.53 -4.88 11.69
N GLU A 332 -19.33 -5.34 12.02
CA GLU A 332 -18.18 -5.13 11.16
C GLU A 332 -18.37 -5.89 9.84
N PRO A 333 -18.23 -5.21 8.68
CA PRO A 333 -18.39 -5.86 7.39
C PRO A 333 -17.34 -6.97 7.21
N SER A 334 -17.83 -8.22 7.22
CA SER A 334 -17.00 -9.43 7.19
C SER A 334 -17.41 -10.41 6.08
N ASP A 335 -18.40 -10.04 5.27
CA ASP A 335 -18.88 -10.84 4.15
C ASP A 335 -19.29 -9.96 2.97
N ILE A 336 -19.53 -10.59 1.83
CA ILE A 336 -19.90 -9.90 0.58
C ILE A 336 -21.19 -9.07 0.71
N HIS A 337 -22.14 -9.52 1.52
CA HIS A 337 -23.42 -8.81 1.69
C HIS A 337 -23.22 -7.50 2.44
N THR A 338 -22.52 -7.53 3.55
CA THR A 338 -22.24 -6.35 4.39
C THR A 338 -21.27 -5.38 3.71
N LEU A 339 -20.30 -5.90 2.94
CA LEU A 339 -19.43 -5.08 2.10
C LEU A 339 -20.20 -4.37 0.97
N ARG A 340 -21.20 -5.03 0.38
CA ARG A 340 -22.08 -4.43 -0.64
C ARG A 340 -22.93 -3.32 -0.06
N GLU A 341 -23.42 -3.48 1.15
CA GLU A 341 -24.17 -2.43 1.83
C GLU A 341 -23.30 -1.19 2.07
N LEU A 342 -22.08 -1.40 2.55
CA LEU A 342 -21.11 -0.29 2.72
C LEU A 342 -20.77 0.39 1.38
N ALA A 343 -20.64 -0.39 0.30
CA ALA A 343 -20.41 0.13 -1.05
C ALA A 343 -21.54 1.06 -1.50
N ARG A 344 -22.79 0.68 -1.28
CA ARG A 344 -23.96 1.52 -1.60
C ARG A 344 -24.03 2.79 -0.77
N GLN A 345 -23.77 2.69 0.53
CA GLN A 345 -23.69 3.86 1.40
C GLN A 345 -22.59 4.83 0.96
N PHE A 346 -21.42 4.30 0.63
CA PHE A 346 -20.33 5.10 0.09
C PHE A 346 -20.74 5.81 -1.21
N GLN A 347 -21.37 5.11 -2.15
CA GLN A 347 -21.81 5.66 -3.42
C GLN A 347 -22.83 6.79 -3.22
N ALA A 348 -23.83 6.59 -2.38
CA ALA A 348 -24.84 7.59 -2.08
C ALA A 348 -24.21 8.87 -1.48
N ARG A 349 -23.37 8.70 -0.47
CA ARG A 349 -22.68 9.81 0.21
C ARG A 349 -21.69 10.56 -0.68
N LEU A 350 -21.02 9.83 -1.59
CA LEU A 350 -20.14 10.45 -2.57
C LEU A 350 -20.93 11.34 -3.53
N HIS A 351 -22.10 10.91 -4.01
CA HIS A 351 -22.97 11.71 -4.87
C HIS A 351 -23.44 12.97 -4.16
N GLU A 352 -23.92 12.86 -2.92
CA GLU A 352 -24.31 14.00 -2.09
C GLU A 352 -23.17 15.02 -1.93
N SER A 353 -21.97 14.55 -1.62
CA SER A 353 -20.79 15.42 -1.44
C SER A 353 -20.38 16.14 -2.72
N VAL A 354 -20.48 15.48 -3.88
CA VAL A 354 -20.15 16.09 -5.18
C VAL A 354 -21.20 17.13 -5.60
N GLU A 355 -22.49 16.89 -5.32
CA GLU A 355 -23.56 17.84 -5.60
C GLU A 355 -23.45 19.09 -4.73
N THR A 356 -23.13 18.92 -3.45
CA THR A 356 -22.93 20.05 -2.51
C THR A 356 -21.77 20.94 -2.97
N ASN A 357 -20.64 20.36 -3.37
CA ASN A 357 -19.49 21.13 -3.85
C ASN A 357 -19.77 21.88 -5.18
N ARG A 358 -20.69 21.37 -6.02
CA ARG A 358 -21.11 22.06 -7.26
C ARG A 358 -22.07 23.22 -7.05
N SER A 359 -22.89 23.16 -6.00
CA SER A 359 -23.85 24.22 -5.67
C SER A 359 -23.24 25.35 -4.86
N GLY A 360 -22.05 25.17 -4.29
CA GLY A 360 -21.30 26.19 -3.55
C GLY A 360 -20.28 26.99 -4.38
N SER A 361 -20.02 26.57 -5.62
CA SER A 361 -19.14 27.27 -6.58
C SER A 361 -19.96 28.14 -7.53
#